data_1a7ef7dead0da92ed1f5b12f6ad17cab
#
_entry.id   1a7ef7dead0da92ed1f5b12f6ad17cab
#
_cell.length_a   1.000
_cell.length_b   1.000
_cell.length_c   1.000
_cell.angle_alpha   90.00
_cell.angle_beta   90.00
_cell.angle_gamma   90.00
#
_symmetry.space_group_name_H-M   'P 1'
#
loop_
_entity.id
_entity.type
_entity.pdbx_description
1 polymer ?
#
loop_
_entity_poly.entity_id
_entity_poly.type
_entity_poly.pdbx_seq_one_letter_code
_entity_poly.pdbx_strand_id
1 'polypeptide(L)'
;MEFAATAKAAGVKNKGLGALAGAKYASGTIRADRASKKAFSGSVDAFMSRRGGSAIISKGRSLKKANAALFDKIERSYGVPPGVLLAIWGMETGFGASMGKQNTVSAIVTLAYDCRRPQFFTPHAIAALRLVDSGVLSAGSVGAMHGEIGHTGFLPGNVLKYGVGSRNLRDKNTALMSTANFLRAHGWRAGGGYQGNMGAIAGWNSASVYQQAIARIGEAIDGG
;
A
#
# COMPACT_ATOMS: atom_id res chain seq x y z
N MET A 1 -1.68 25.82 -12.75
CA MET A 1 -2.80 26.58 -12.13
C MET A 1 -4.10 25.76 -12.08
N GLU A 2 -4.42 24.99 -13.10
CA GLU A 2 -5.67 24.20 -13.20
C GLU A 2 -5.82 23.15 -12.07
N PHE A 3 -4.80 22.33 -11.77
CA PHE A 3 -4.87 21.33 -10.72
C PHE A 3 -5.05 21.93 -9.31
N ALA A 4 -4.52 23.13 -9.04
CA ALA A 4 -4.72 23.80 -7.76
C ALA A 4 -6.18 24.23 -7.56
N ALA A 5 -6.86 24.67 -8.62
CA ALA A 5 -8.29 24.97 -8.57
C ALA A 5 -9.12 23.72 -8.31
N THR A 6 -8.81 22.60 -8.98
CA THR A 6 -9.43 21.30 -8.76
C THR A 6 -9.23 20.82 -7.33
N ALA A 7 -8.01 20.91 -6.80
CA ALA A 7 -7.70 20.53 -5.42
C ALA A 7 -8.48 21.37 -4.39
N LYS A 8 -8.55 22.69 -4.61
CA LYS A 8 -9.34 23.60 -3.76
C LYS A 8 -10.82 23.28 -3.79
N ALA A 9 -11.38 23.05 -4.97
CA ALA A 9 -12.79 22.63 -5.12
C ALA A 9 -13.08 21.29 -4.44
N ALA A 10 -12.08 20.38 -4.38
CA ALA A 10 -12.14 19.12 -3.64
C ALA A 10 -11.88 19.25 -2.13
N GLY A 11 -11.84 20.47 -1.57
CA GLY A 11 -11.72 20.73 -0.14
C GLY A 11 -10.29 20.66 0.43
N VAL A 12 -9.26 20.73 -0.42
CA VAL A 12 -7.86 20.88 0.03
C VAL A 12 -7.67 22.28 0.59
N LYS A 13 -7.06 22.38 1.79
CA LYS A 13 -6.83 23.61 2.52
C LYS A 13 -5.40 24.14 2.33
N ASN A 14 -5.06 25.18 3.09
CA ASN A 14 -3.82 25.94 2.89
C ASN A 14 -2.53 25.11 3.01
N LYS A 15 -2.45 24.13 3.95
CA LYS A 15 -1.26 23.29 4.08
C LYS A 15 -1.08 22.38 2.88
N GLY A 16 -2.15 21.75 2.43
CA GLY A 16 -2.16 20.90 1.24
C GLY A 16 -1.84 21.70 -0.03
N LEU A 17 -2.45 22.89 -0.21
CA LEU A 17 -2.15 23.78 -1.34
C LEU A 17 -0.69 24.28 -1.31
N GLY A 18 -0.14 24.56 -0.13
CA GLY A 18 1.29 24.88 0.02
C GLY A 18 2.20 23.73 -0.37
N ALA A 19 1.83 22.49 0.03
CA ALA A 19 2.57 21.30 -0.39
C ALA A 19 2.50 21.06 -1.91
N LEU A 20 1.35 21.34 -2.54
CA LEU A 20 1.20 21.29 -3.99
C LEU A 20 2.09 22.32 -4.69
N ALA A 21 2.11 23.55 -4.19
CA ALA A 21 2.95 24.62 -4.76
C ALA A 21 4.46 24.30 -4.69
N GLY A 22 4.88 23.56 -3.65
CA GLY A 22 6.25 23.09 -3.48
C GLY A 22 6.58 21.77 -4.18
N ALA A 23 5.59 21.12 -4.81
CA ALA A 23 5.80 19.83 -5.49
C ALA A 23 6.70 19.98 -6.72
N LYS A 24 7.59 19.00 -6.91
CA LYS A 24 8.52 18.95 -8.05
C LYS A 24 8.16 17.79 -8.97
N TYR A 25 8.36 17.97 -10.27
CA TYR A 25 8.17 16.87 -11.22
C TYR A 25 9.13 15.72 -10.93
N ALA A 26 8.56 14.55 -10.66
CA ALA A 26 9.28 13.34 -10.25
C ALA A 26 9.58 12.45 -11.46
N SER A 27 10.60 12.77 -12.26
CA SER A 27 10.97 12.00 -13.45
C SER A 27 11.27 10.53 -13.16
N GLY A 28 11.84 10.21 -11.99
CA GLY A 28 12.06 8.85 -11.52
C GLY A 28 10.77 8.05 -11.36
N THR A 29 9.72 8.71 -10.86
CA THR A 29 8.37 8.13 -10.73
C THR A 29 7.81 7.72 -12.11
N ILE A 30 7.94 8.59 -13.11
CA ILE A 30 7.48 8.30 -14.48
C ILE A 30 8.25 7.12 -15.08
N ARG A 31 9.58 7.07 -14.89
CA ARG A 31 10.37 5.91 -15.36
C ARG A 31 9.92 4.61 -14.71
N ALA A 32 9.71 4.60 -13.40
CA ALA A 32 9.22 3.44 -12.66
C ALA A 32 7.83 3.00 -13.12
N ASP A 33 6.91 3.95 -13.31
CA ASP A 33 5.55 3.67 -13.76
C ASP A 33 5.52 3.02 -15.15
N ARG A 34 6.35 3.48 -16.07
CA ARG A 34 6.44 2.91 -17.43
C ARG A 34 7.15 1.55 -17.46
N ALA A 35 8.08 1.28 -16.54
CA ALA A 35 8.78 0.00 -16.43
C ALA A 35 7.97 -1.12 -15.75
N SER A 36 6.88 -0.80 -15.07
CA SER A 36 6.15 -1.72 -14.17
C SER A 36 5.57 -2.97 -14.85
N LYS A 37 5.28 -2.94 -16.15
CA LYS A 37 4.67 -4.07 -16.90
C LYS A 37 5.49 -5.37 -16.82
N LYS A 38 6.81 -5.31 -16.77
CA LYS A 38 7.69 -6.49 -16.70
C LYS A 38 7.77 -7.11 -15.30
N ALA A 39 7.37 -6.36 -14.25
CA ALA A 39 7.51 -6.80 -12.86
C ALA A 39 6.60 -7.98 -12.49
N PHE A 40 5.49 -8.16 -13.21
CA PHE A 40 4.46 -9.17 -12.96
C PHE A 40 4.39 -10.25 -14.02
N SER A 41 5.48 -10.48 -14.76
CA SER A 41 5.55 -11.51 -15.81
C SER A 41 6.08 -12.86 -15.30
N GLY A 42 5.72 -13.94 -16.00
CA GLY A 42 6.20 -15.30 -15.74
C GLY A 42 5.29 -16.11 -14.82
N SER A 43 5.75 -17.33 -14.46
CA SER A 43 5.03 -18.20 -13.52
C SER A 43 5.04 -17.67 -12.09
N VAL A 44 4.12 -18.15 -11.25
CA VAL A 44 4.05 -17.79 -9.83
C VAL A 44 5.35 -18.17 -9.11
N ASP A 45 5.91 -19.35 -9.42
CA ASP A 45 7.15 -19.81 -8.79
C ASP A 45 8.33 -18.91 -9.16
N ALA A 46 8.45 -18.53 -10.43
CA ALA A 46 9.47 -17.61 -10.87
C ALA A 46 9.29 -16.21 -10.25
N PHE A 47 8.06 -15.75 -10.13
CA PHE A 47 7.75 -14.48 -9.46
C PHE A 47 8.12 -14.51 -7.98
N MET A 48 7.70 -15.56 -7.26
CA MET A 48 8.05 -15.75 -5.84
C MET A 48 9.55 -15.84 -5.62
N SER A 49 10.27 -16.60 -6.47
CA SER A 49 11.73 -16.72 -6.41
C SER A 49 12.40 -15.34 -6.55
N ARG A 50 12.04 -14.57 -7.59
CA ARG A 50 12.58 -13.22 -7.79
C ARG A 50 12.30 -12.25 -6.64
N ARG A 51 11.18 -12.45 -5.93
CA ARG A 51 10.75 -11.61 -4.81
C ARG A 51 11.21 -12.11 -3.45
N GLY A 52 11.99 -13.19 -3.40
CA GLY A 52 12.48 -13.76 -2.16
C GLY A 52 11.40 -14.46 -1.31
N GLY A 53 10.44 -15.13 -1.97
CA GLY A 53 9.28 -15.75 -1.32
C GLY A 53 9.63 -16.65 -0.13
N SER A 54 10.67 -17.49 -0.24
CA SER A 54 11.12 -18.34 0.87
C SER A 54 11.61 -17.54 2.08
N ALA A 55 12.35 -16.45 1.86
CA ALA A 55 12.81 -15.56 2.93
C ALA A 55 11.63 -14.83 3.58
N ILE A 56 10.62 -14.42 2.77
CA ILE A 56 9.38 -13.81 3.28
C ILE A 56 8.63 -14.79 4.17
N ILE A 57 8.49 -16.06 3.78
CA ILE A 57 7.83 -17.10 4.57
C ILE A 57 8.57 -17.30 5.90
N SER A 58 9.89 -17.53 5.86
CA SER A 58 10.70 -17.77 7.06
C SER A 58 10.62 -16.59 8.03
N LYS A 59 10.86 -15.36 7.56
CA LYS A 59 10.76 -14.16 8.39
C LYS A 59 9.33 -13.88 8.85
N GLY A 60 8.34 -14.14 8.00
CA GLY A 60 6.92 -14.01 8.33
C GLY A 60 6.52 -14.88 9.50
N ARG A 61 6.91 -16.16 9.51
CA ARG A 61 6.68 -17.09 10.65
C ARG A 61 7.29 -16.57 11.96
N SER A 62 8.51 -16.05 11.89
CA SER A 62 9.18 -15.48 13.06
C SER A 62 8.45 -14.23 13.57
N LEU A 63 8.01 -13.34 12.66
CA LEU A 63 7.27 -12.13 13.00
C LEU A 63 5.86 -12.44 13.51
N LYS A 64 5.18 -13.48 12.99
CA LYS A 64 3.90 -13.98 13.50
C LYS A 64 4.02 -14.33 14.98
N LYS A 65 5.02 -15.13 15.35
CA LYS A 65 5.29 -15.51 16.74
C LYS A 65 5.65 -14.30 17.62
N ALA A 66 6.56 -13.46 17.15
CA ALA A 66 7.04 -12.30 17.91
C ALA A 66 5.96 -11.20 18.13
N ASN A 67 4.89 -11.19 17.33
CA ASN A 67 3.81 -10.21 17.41
C ASN A 67 2.44 -10.89 17.58
N ALA A 68 2.38 -12.05 18.22
CA ALA A 68 1.17 -12.86 18.34
C ALA A 68 -0.03 -12.05 18.86
N ALA A 69 0.14 -11.30 19.95
CA ALA A 69 -0.94 -10.47 20.53
C ALA A 69 -1.49 -9.41 19.55
N LEU A 70 -0.64 -8.83 18.68
CA LEU A 70 -1.09 -7.91 17.66
C LEU A 70 -1.93 -8.63 16.59
N PHE A 71 -1.45 -9.77 16.09
CA PHE A 71 -2.14 -10.51 15.05
C PHE A 71 -3.45 -11.12 15.56
N ASP A 72 -3.48 -11.62 16.79
CA ASP A 72 -4.71 -12.09 17.46
C ASP A 72 -5.75 -10.96 17.56
N LYS A 73 -5.31 -9.74 17.91
CA LYS A 73 -6.17 -8.56 17.93
C LYS A 73 -6.73 -8.24 16.54
N ILE A 74 -5.87 -8.27 15.52
CA ILE A 74 -6.26 -7.96 14.14
C ILE A 74 -7.26 -9.01 13.64
N GLU A 75 -6.96 -10.28 13.83
CA GLU A 75 -7.83 -11.40 13.38
C GLU A 75 -9.20 -11.35 14.05
N ARG A 76 -9.28 -11.13 15.37
CA ARG A 76 -10.56 -10.92 16.07
C ARG A 76 -11.33 -9.71 15.57
N SER A 77 -10.65 -8.62 15.20
CA SER A 77 -11.31 -7.35 14.80
C SER A 77 -11.75 -7.34 13.34
N TYR A 78 -11.00 -7.98 12.46
CA TYR A 78 -11.18 -7.88 11.02
C TYR A 78 -11.44 -9.23 10.33
N GLY A 79 -11.25 -10.35 11.02
CA GLY A 79 -11.34 -11.69 10.43
C GLY A 79 -10.23 -12.03 9.44
N VAL A 80 -9.12 -11.28 9.47
CA VAL A 80 -8.00 -11.41 8.54
C VAL A 80 -6.83 -12.08 9.25
N PRO A 81 -6.38 -13.27 8.80
CA PRO A 81 -5.31 -14.00 9.46
C PRO A 81 -3.95 -13.33 9.26
N PRO A 82 -2.94 -13.64 10.12
CA PRO A 82 -1.62 -13.03 10.05
C PRO A 82 -0.89 -13.28 8.74
N GLY A 83 -1.05 -14.46 8.14
CA GLY A 83 -0.29 -14.86 6.95
C GLY A 83 -0.45 -13.93 5.77
N VAL A 84 -1.67 -13.52 5.40
CA VAL A 84 -1.90 -12.58 4.29
C VAL A 84 -1.29 -11.21 4.57
N LEU A 85 -1.37 -10.73 5.80
CA LEU A 85 -0.80 -9.44 6.20
C LEU A 85 0.71 -9.46 6.12
N LEU A 86 1.33 -10.54 6.58
CA LEU A 86 2.78 -10.76 6.54
C LEU A 86 3.28 -10.96 5.11
N ALA A 87 2.51 -11.66 4.26
CA ALA A 87 2.81 -11.82 2.85
C ALA A 87 2.83 -10.47 2.14
N ILE A 88 1.79 -9.65 2.31
CA ILE A 88 1.73 -8.29 1.74
C ILE A 88 2.88 -7.44 2.29
N TRP A 89 3.09 -7.40 3.60
CA TRP A 89 4.14 -6.60 4.21
C TRP A 89 5.55 -7.00 3.74
N GLY A 90 5.79 -8.30 3.61
CA GLY A 90 7.04 -8.82 3.05
C GLY A 90 7.25 -8.44 1.59
N MET A 91 6.21 -8.59 0.77
CA MET A 91 6.25 -8.30 -0.67
C MET A 91 6.39 -6.82 -1.00
N GLU A 92 5.74 -5.93 -0.23
CA GLU A 92 5.73 -4.49 -0.51
C GLU A 92 7.01 -3.80 -0.05
N THR A 93 7.47 -4.08 1.17
CA THR A 93 8.55 -3.30 1.77
C THR A 93 9.63 -4.13 2.45
N GLY A 94 9.64 -5.45 2.29
CA GLY A 94 10.56 -6.32 3.02
C GLY A 94 10.42 -6.16 4.54
N PHE A 95 9.18 -6.13 5.02
CA PHE A 95 8.85 -5.91 6.43
C PHE A 95 9.28 -4.53 6.95
N GLY A 96 9.13 -3.50 6.12
CA GLY A 96 9.45 -2.12 6.45
C GLY A 96 10.90 -1.72 6.21
N ALA A 97 11.75 -2.62 5.71
CA ALA A 97 13.15 -2.31 5.40
C ALA A 97 13.29 -1.31 4.24
N SER A 98 12.32 -1.26 3.33
CA SER A 98 12.36 -0.41 2.13
C SER A 98 11.00 0.28 1.91
N MET A 99 10.71 1.30 2.69
CA MET A 99 9.49 2.11 2.56
C MET A 99 9.63 3.27 1.54
N GLY A 100 10.73 3.33 0.81
CA GLY A 100 11.00 4.35 -0.19
C GLY A 100 11.57 5.66 0.36
N LYS A 101 12.06 6.49 -0.58
CA LYS A 101 12.69 7.81 -0.32
C LYS A 101 12.16 8.89 -1.26
N GLN A 102 11.18 8.56 -2.12
CA GLN A 102 10.59 9.51 -3.04
C GLN A 102 9.62 10.44 -2.30
N ASN A 103 9.68 11.74 -2.54
CA ASN A 103 8.68 12.66 -1.97
C ASN A 103 7.27 12.25 -2.44
N THR A 104 6.39 11.94 -1.50
CA THR A 104 5.06 11.38 -1.76
C THR A 104 4.18 12.33 -2.55
N VAL A 105 4.14 13.62 -2.16
CA VAL A 105 3.30 14.62 -2.83
C VAL A 105 3.79 14.83 -4.26
N SER A 106 5.10 15.02 -4.46
CA SER A 106 5.68 15.18 -5.80
C SER A 106 5.43 13.98 -6.69
N ALA A 107 5.59 12.75 -6.17
CA ALA A 107 5.35 11.52 -6.93
C ALA A 107 3.90 11.42 -7.40
N ILE A 108 2.95 11.54 -6.47
CA ILE A 108 1.53 11.31 -6.78
C ILE A 108 0.95 12.42 -7.66
N VAL A 109 1.37 13.68 -7.46
CA VAL A 109 0.95 14.82 -8.31
C VAL A 109 1.54 14.68 -9.72
N THR A 110 2.79 14.21 -9.84
CA THR A 110 3.39 13.91 -11.15
C THR A 110 2.60 12.85 -11.90
N LEU A 111 2.17 11.78 -11.24
CA LEU A 111 1.34 10.74 -11.86
C LEU A 111 -0.06 11.23 -12.23
N ALA A 112 -0.64 12.13 -11.45
CA ALA A 112 -1.93 12.75 -11.76
C ALA A 112 -1.82 13.70 -12.97
N TYR A 113 -0.66 14.31 -13.19
CA TYR A 113 -0.38 15.16 -14.35
C TYR A 113 0.00 14.36 -15.60
N ASP A 114 0.57 13.16 -15.45
CA ASP A 114 0.99 12.30 -16.59
C ASP A 114 -0.23 11.81 -17.37
N CYS A 115 -0.13 11.83 -18.71
CA CYS A 115 -1.23 11.47 -19.62
C CYS A 115 -1.63 9.99 -19.57
N ARG A 116 -0.84 9.12 -18.92
CA ARG A 116 -1.07 7.67 -18.95
C ARG A 116 -2.28 7.23 -18.10
N ARG A 117 -2.42 7.74 -16.88
CA ARG A 117 -3.48 7.33 -15.93
C ARG A 117 -3.96 8.48 -15.03
N PRO A 118 -4.24 9.67 -15.55
CA PRO A 118 -4.60 10.82 -14.71
C PRO A 118 -5.87 10.57 -13.90
N GLN A 119 -6.89 9.91 -14.48
CA GLN A 119 -8.16 9.61 -13.81
C GLN A 119 -7.96 8.73 -12.57
N PHE A 120 -7.00 7.80 -12.61
CA PHE A 120 -6.68 6.96 -11.47
C PHE A 120 -5.93 7.73 -10.38
N PHE A 121 -4.94 8.55 -10.75
CA PHE A 121 -4.06 9.20 -9.79
C PHE A 121 -4.58 10.53 -9.25
N THR A 122 -5.46 11.23 -9.95
CA THR A 122 -6.03 12.51 -9.47
C THR A 122 -6.72 12.39 -8.09
N PRO A 123 -7.58 11.40 -7.83
CA PRO A 123 -8.15 11.22 -6.49
C PRO A 123 -7.10 10.94 -5.41
N HIS A 124 -6.05 10.20 -5.74
CA HIS A 124 -4.95 9.94 -4.82
C HIS A 124 -4.09 11.17 -4.56
N ALA A 125 -3.86 12.03 -5.55
CA ALA A 125 -3.16 13.31 -5.38
C ALA A 125 -3.95 14.25 -4.46
N ILE A 126 -5.25 14.40 -4.68
CA ILE A 126 -6.13 15.17 -3.80
C ILE A 126 -6.09 14.60 -2.37
N ALA A 127 -6.14 13.27 -2.23
CA ALA A 127 -6.06 12.60 -0.94
C ALA A 127 -4.72 12.87 -0.23
N ALA A 128 -3.59 12.85 -0.95
CA ALA A 128 -2.28 13.19 -0.38
C ALA A 128 -2.25 14.61 0.19
N LEU A 129 -2.80 15.58 -0.55
CA LEU A 129 -2.90 16.97 -0.09
C LEU A 129 -3.80 17.12 1.15
N ARG A 130 -4.92 16.39 1.20
CA ARG A 130 -5.81 16.35 2.39
C ARG A 130 -5.14 15.67 3.59
N LEU A 131 -4.30 14.67 3.38
CA LEU A 131 -3.48 14.06 4.44
C LEU A 131 -2.43 15.04 4.99
N VAL A 132 -1.90 15.94 4.15
CA VAL A 132 -1.05 17.05 4.59
C VAL A 132 -1.85 18.06 5.42
N ASP A 133 -3.05 18.42 4.99
CA ASP A 133 -3.94 19.32 5.75
C ASP A 133 -4.24 18.79 7.14
N SER A 134 -4.48 17.49 7.26
CA SER A 134 -4.80 16.82 8.53
C SER A 134 -3.56 16.53 9.41
N GLY A 135 -2.35 16.74 8.90
CA GLY A 135 -1.11 16.48 9.63
C GLY A 135 -0.67 15.00 9.64
N VAL A 136 -1.37 14.10 8.93
CA VAL A 136 -0.95 12.70 8.75
C VAL A 136 0.30 12.61 7.89
N LEU A 137 0.40 13.47 6.89
CA LEU A 137 1.60 13.71 6.10
C LEU A 137 2.10 15.13 6.28
N SER A 138 3.35 15.37 5.91
CA SER A 138 3.92 16.70 5.68
C SER A 138 4.28 16.88 4.21
N ALA A 139 4.56 18.10 3.77
CA ALA A 139 5.08 18.37 2.43
C ALA A 139 6.39 17.62 2.13
N GLY A 140 7.18 17.31 3.17
CA GLY A 140 8.44 16.55 3.08
C GLY A 140 8.29 15.04 3.23
N SER A 141 7.09 14.50 3.43
CA SER A 141 6.87 13.05 3.62
C SER A 141 7.36 12.25 2.42
N VAL A 142 8.02 11.12 2.72
CA VAL A 142 8.58 10.22 1.71
C VAL A 142 7.91 8.86 1.72
N GLY A 143 7.90 8.22 0.55
CA GLY A 143 7.33 6.90 0.30
C GLY A 143 7.97 6.21 -0.90
N ALA A 144 7.29 5.22 -1.46
CA ALA A 144 7.76 4.50 -2.64
C ALA A 144 7.64 5.35 -3.92
N MET A 145 8.06 4.78 -5.05
CA MET A 145 8.23 5.52 -6.31
C MET A 145 6.94 6.10 -6.89
N HIS A 146 5.78 5.52 -6.62
CA HIS A 146 4.49 6.03 -7.08
C HIS A 146 3.73 6.82 -6.01
N GLY A 147 4.40 7.16 -4.88
CA GLY A 147 3.80 7.90 -3.77
C GLY A 147 3.09 7.03 -2.75
N GLU A 148 3.32 5.72 -2.77
CA GLU A 148 2.81 4.78 -1.77
C GLU A 148 3.43 5.04 -0.40
N ILE A 149 2.65 4.84 0.67
CA ILE A 149 2.98 5.27 2.02
C ILE A 149 3.13 4.07 2.96
N GLY A 150 4.20 4.08 3.74
CA GLY A 150 4.40 3.26 4.93
C GLY A 150 4.71 1.79 4.67
N HIS A 151 4.52 0.98 5.71
CA HIS A 151 4.95 -0.41 5.78
C HIS A 151 4.34 -1.32 4.71
N THR A 152 3.12 -1.08 4.29
CA THR A 152 2.40 -1.91 3.33
C THR A 152 2.11 -1.21 2.00
N GLY A 153 2.66 -0.01 1.77
CA GLY A 153 2.59 0.64 0.47
C GLY A 153 1.20 1.14 0.08
N PHE A 154 0.50 1.81 0.98
CA PHE A 154 -0.82 2.39 0.69
C PHE A 154 -0.73 3.58 -0.24
N LEU A 155 -1.55 3.61 -1.28
CA LEU A 155 -1.82 4.86 -2.01
C LEU A 155 -2.61 5.84 -1.11
N PRO A 156 -2.38 7.17 -1.24
CA PRO A 156 -2.98 8.17 -0.35
C PRO A 156 -4.51 8.11 -0.21
N GLY A 157 -5.22 7.83 -1.30
CA GLY A 157 -6.69 7.64 -1.27
C GLY A 157 -7.10 6.48 -0.37
N ASN A 158 -6.34 5.40 -0.39
CA ASN A 158 -6.58 4.25 0.46
C ASN A 158 -6.27 4.55 1.94
N VAL A 159 -5.28 5.42 2.23
CA VAL A 159 -5.04 5.89 3.60
C VAL A 159 -6.25 6.63 4.16
N LEU A 160 -6.85 7.54 3.37
CA LEU A 160 -8.06 8.25 3.80
C LEU A 160 -9.24 7.31 4.03
N LYS A 161 -9.43 6.31 3.15
CA LYS A 161 -10.61 5.45 3.15
C LYS A 161 -10.50 4.30 4.15
N TYR A 162 -9.33 3.70 4.28
CA TYR A 162 -9.14 2.46 5.04
C TYR A 162 -8.15 2.58 6.20
N GLY A 163 -7.41 3.68 6.29
CA GLY A 163 -6.48 3.93 7.40
C GLY A 163 -7.21 4.01 8.74
N VAL A 164 -6.70 3.30 9.75
CA VAL A 164 -7.27 3.25 11.09
C VAL A 164 -6.45 4.09 12.09
N GLY A 165 -7.05 4.45 13.21
CA GLY A 165 -6.40 5.20 14.28
C GLY A 165 -5.75 6.49 13.79
N SER A 166 -4.46 6.67 14.05
CA SER A 166 -3.69 7.85 13.64
C SER A 166 -3.48 7.97 12.12
N ARG A 167 -3.74 6.92 11.36
CA ARG A 167 -3.39 6.79 9.94
C ARG A 167 -1.90 6.94 9.63
N ASN A 168 -1.04 6.91 10.63
CA ASN A 168 0.41 6.92 10.43
C ASN A 168 0.89 5.52 10.00
N LEU A 169 0.95 5.28 8.71
CA LEU A 169 1.35 3.97 8.15
C LEU A 169 2.87 3.71 8.23
N ARG A 170 3.65 4.63 8.79
CA ARG A 170 5.04 4.37 9.20
C ARG A 170 5.12 3.71 10.58
N ASP A 171 4.03 3.69 11.32
CA ASP A 171 3.82 2.80 12.46
C ASP A 171 3.34 1.43 11.96
N LYS A 172 4.09 0.39 12.35
CA LYS A 172 3.83 -0.99 11.92
C LYS A 172 2.41 -1.47 12.28
N ASN A 173 1.98 -1.18 13.50
CA ASN A 173 0.70 -1.67 14.01
C ASN A 173 -0.47 -1.02 13.26
N THR A 174 -0.38 0.29 13.07
CA THR A 174 -1.37 1.07 12.29
C THR A 174 -1.43 0.58 10.84
N ALA A 175 -0.27 0.31 10.21
CA ALA A 175 -0.22 -0.18 8.84
C ALA A 175 -0.87 -1.56 8.69
N LEU A 176 -0.53 -2.52 9.56
CA LEU A 176 -1.10 -3.87 9.51
C LEU A 176 -2.61 -3.89 9.79
N MET A 177 -3.08 -3.10 10.78
CA MET A 177 -4.51 -2.94 11.04
C MET A 177 -5.24 -2.28 9.87
N SER A 178 -4.64 -1.28 9.23
CA SER A 178 -5.21 -0.63 8.04
C SER A 178 -5.27 -1.59 6.85
N THR A 179 -4.26 -2.45 6.67
CA THR A 179 -4.26 -3.48 5.63
C THR A 179 -5.37 -4.51 5.87
N ALA A 180 -5.57 -4.94 7.11
CA ALA A 180 -6.67 -5.83 7.46
C ALA A 180 -8.04 -5.18 7.21
N ASN A 181 -8.21 -3.92 7.59
CA ASN A 181 -9.42 -3.14 7.31
C ASN A 181 -9.69 -3.01 5.80
N PHE A 182 -8.64 -2.77 5.01
CA PHE A 182 -8.73 -2.76 3.55
C PHE A 182 -9.22 -4.09 2.99
N LEU A 183 -8.59 -5.21 3.38
CA LEU A 183 -8.96 -6.55 2.90
C LEU A 183 -10.39 -6.90 3.27
N ARG A 184 -10.81 -6.63 4.52
CA ARG A 184 -12.20 -6.79 4.95
C ARG A 184 -13.16 -5.97 4.10
N ALA A 185 -12.86 -4.72 3.84
CA ALA A 185 -13.70 -3.83 3.01
C ALA A 185 -13.78 -4.29 1.55
N HIS A 186 -12.81 -5.08 1.07
CA HIS A 186 -12.80 -5.71 -0.25
C HIS A 186 -13.32 -7.16 -0.24
N GLY A 187 -14.03 -7.56 0.80
CA GLY A 187 -14.76 -8.81 0.86
C GLY A 187 -14.00 -9.98 1.47
N TRP A 188 -12.92 -9.74 2.23
CA TRP A 188 -12.29 -10.80 3.01
C TRP A 188 -13.29 -11.36 4.02
N ARG A 189 -13.47 -12.69 4.00
CA ARG A 189 -14.35 -13.43 4.92
C ARG A 189 -13.52 -14.37 5.78
N ALA A 190 -13.70 -14.28 7.11
CA ALA A 190 -13.13 -15.22 8.05
C ALA A 190 -13.61 -16.67 7.73
N GLY A 191 -12.69 -17.62 7.83
CA GLY A 191 -12.99 -19.03 7.53
C GLY A 191 -13.09 -19.39 6.05
N GLY A 192 -13.06 -18.41 5.12
CA GLY A 192 -13.15 -18.66 3.68
C GLY A 192 -11.86 -19.20 3.04
N GLY A 193 -10.77 -19.32 3.80
CA GLY A 193 -9.45 -19.69 3.29
C GLY A 193 -8.94 -18.68 2.26
N TYR A 194 -7.75 -18.91 1.71
CA TYR A 194 -7.16 -18.00 0.74
C TYR A 194 -7.88 -18.03 -0.61
N GLN A 195 -8.29 -19.22 -1.08
CA GLN A 195 -8.98 -19.36 -2.36
C GLN A 195 -10.34 -18.66 -2.37
N GLY A 196 -11.10 -18.75 -1.26
CA GLY A 196 -12.37 -18.03 -1.11
C GLY A 196 -12.22 -16.52 -0.97
N ASN A 197 -11.00 -16.02 -0.73
CA ASN A 197 -10.67 -14.62 -0.51
C ASN A 197 -9.79 -13.98 -1.61
N MET A 198 -9.61 -14.66 -2.75
CA MET A 198 -8.81 -14.13 -3.87
C MET A 198 -9.33 -12.76 -4.37
N GLY A 199 -10.63 -12.51 -4.31
CA GLY A 199 -11.22 -11.21 -4.65
C GLY A 199 -10.75 -10.07 -3.76
N ALA A 200 -10.59 -10.32 -2.46
CA ALA A 200 -10.05 -9.32 -1.52
C ALA A 200 -8.57 -9.04 -1.81
N ILE A 201 -7.78 -10.07 -2.12
CA ILE A 201 -6.37 -9.92 -2.52
C ILE A 201 -6.27 -9.17 -3.87
N ALA A 202 -7.18 -9.44 -4.81
CA ALA A 202 -7.27 -8.73 -6.09
C ALA A 202 -7.57 -7.23 -5.89
N GLY A 203 -8.34 -6.87 -4.87
CA GLY A 203 -8.55 -5.48 -4.47
C GLY A 203 -7.26 -4.77 -4.07
N TRP A 204 -6.29 -5.51 -3.50
CA TRP A 204 -4.96 -4.97 -3.17
C TRP A 204 -4.10 -4.78 -4.42
N ASN A 205 -4.01 -5.82 -5.25
CA ASN A 205 -3.25 -5.78 -6.51
C ASN A 205 -3.92 -6.67 -7.56
N SER A 206 -4.24 -6.08 -8.71
CA SER A 206 -4.98 -6.75 -9.79
C SER A 206 -4.16 -7.78 -10.58
N ALA A 207 -2.83 -7.85 -10.40
CA ALA A 207 -1.99 -8.82 -11.11
C ALA A 207 -2.18 -10.23 -10.55
N SER A 208 -2.67 -11.17 -11.36
CA SER A 208 -2.99 -12.54 -10.93
C SER A 208 -1.79 -13.29 -10.33
N VAL A 209 -0.59 -13.09 -10.89
CA VAL A 209 0.64 -13.69 -10.37
C VAL A 209 0.97 -13.19 -8.95
N TYR A 210 0.71 -11.92 -8.66
CA TYR A 210 0.85 -11.35 -7.32
C TYR A 210 -0.16 -11.96 -6.34
N GLN A 211 -1.43 -12.05 -6.74
CA GLN A 211 -2.50 -12.61 -5.92
C GLN A 211 -2.20 -14.05 -5.51
N GLN A 212 -1.79 -14.88 -6.47
CA GLN A 212 -1.43 -16.27 -6.22
C GLN A 212 -0.19 -16.39 -5.32
N ALA A 213 0.81 -15.50 -5.52
CA ALA A 213 2.00 -15.48 -4.65
C ALA A 213 1.63 -15.08 -3.20
N ILE A 214 0.78 -14.06 -3.02
CA ILE A 214 0.30 -13.67 -1.68
C ILE A 214 -0.46 -14.82 -1.01
N ALA A 215 -1.35 -15.49 -1.72
CA ALA A 215 -2.10 -16.64 -1.18
C ALA A 215 -1.14 -17.75 -0.73
N ARG A 216 -0.22 -18.19 -1.60
CA ARG A 216 0.75 -19.26 -1.27
C ARG A 216 1.68 -18.90 -0.11
N ILE A 217 2.21 -17.67 -0.08
CA ILE A 217 3.08 -17.19 1.00
C ILE A 217 2.29 -17.11 2.31
N GLY A 218 1.07 -16.56 2.27
CA GLY A 218 0.20 -16.45 3.43
C GLY A 218 -0.17 -17.81 4.02
N GLU A 219 -0.62 -18.75 3.20
CA GLU A 219 -0.90 -20.13 3.59
C GLU A 219 0.31 -20.80 4.26
N ALA A 220 1.49 -20.65 3.65
CA ALA A 220 2.73 -21.20 4.21
C ALA A 220 3.12 -20.57 5.55
N ILE A 221 2.83 -19.29 5.78
CA ILE A 221 3.08 -18.61 7.07
C ILE A 221 2.08 -19.08 8.12
N ASP A 222 0.81 -19.25 7.77
CA ASP A 222 -0.24 -19.63 8.72
C ASP A 222 -0.15 -21.11 9.12
N GLY A 223 0.26 -21.99 8.23
CA GLY A 223 0.40 -23.44 8.46
C GLY A 223 1.69 -23.86 9.17
N GLY A 224 2.55 -22.92 9.64
CA GLY A 224 3.85 -23.24 10.25
C GLY A 224 4.10 -22.70 11.66
#